data_b0054466a2dbf184eddec96d78d24de5
#
_entry.id   b0054466a2dbf184eddec96d78d24de5
#
_cell.length_a   1.000
_cell.length_b   1.000
_cell.length_c   1.000
_cell.angle_alpha   90.00
_cell.angle_beta   90.00
_cell.angle_gamma   90.00
#
_symmetry.space_group_name_H-M   'P 1'
#
loop_
_entity.id
_entity.type
_entity.pdbx_description
1 polymer ?
#
loop_
_entity_poly.entity_id
_entity_poly.type
_entity_poly.pdbx_seq_one_letter_code
_entity_poly.pdbx_strand_id
1 'polypeptide(L)'
;DLQLPLTIAVTSEAELYTAVNRIGFPLYVKGIFYEAYRVQTIVEAAAQFRNIAAVWGLPVIVQAAVQGDELNVVGVGDGAGGCLGMVGVKKTSLSSLGKMWGGVTIRHPAMVAAAERLLEVCQWRGPFELECIVNGDDVFLIEINPRFPAWVYFAAAVGVNLPARLIQHIRGEDVDTNSDYEVGQQFLRYSWEMITTMERFQHVLTQGETN
;
A
#
# COMPACT_ATOMS: atom_id res chain seq x y z
N ASP A 1 14.86 10.92 9.52
CA ASP A 1 14.20 11.44 8.30
C ASP A 1 13.56 10.30 7.53
N LEU A 2 12.42 10.57 6.85
CA LEU A 2 11.81 9.60 5.94
C LEU A 2 12.69 9.42 4.71
N GLN A 3 13.08 8.18 4.40
CA GLN A 3 13.83 7.87 3.19
C GLN A 3 12.84 7.58 2.04
N LEU A 4 13.13 8.18 0.89
CA LEU A 4 12.37 7.96 -0.35
C LEU A 4 13.34 7.51 -1.45
N PRO A 5 12.99 6.54 -2.28
CA PRO A 5 13.76 6.28 -3.49
C PRO A 5 13.78 7.54 -4.36
N LEU A 6 14.89 7.79 -5.06
CA LEU A 6 14.95 8.91 -6.00
C LEU A 6 13.83 8.74 -7.04
N THR A 7 12.92 9.72 -7.07
CA THR A 7 11.68 9.67 -7.84
C THR A 7 11.56 10.94 -8.68
N ILE A 8 11.26 10.81 -9.96
CA ILE A 8 11.11 11.91 -10.91
C ILE A 8 9.82 11.70 -11.71
N ALA A 9 8.95 12.71 -11.71
CA ALA A 9 7.79 12.76 -12.60
C ALA A 9 8.23 13.30 -13.96
N VAL A 10 7.82 12.63 -15.04
CA VAL A 10 8.19 12.98 -16.42
C VAL A 10 6.95 13.09 -17.30
N THR A 11 6.95 14.09 -18.20
CA THR A 11 5.84 14.39 -19.11
C THR A 11 6.21 14.19 -20.57
N SER A 12 7.47 13.85 -20.87
CA SER A 12 7.96 13.62 -22.21
C SER A 12 9.08 12.56 -22.24
N GLU A 13 9.32 11.99 -23.42
CA GLU A 13 10.47 11.07 -23.60
C GLU A 13 11.82 11.76 -23.35
N ALA A 14 11.96 13.05 -23.66
CA ALA A 14 13.18 13.79 -23.38
C ALA A 14 13.45 13.89 -21.88
N GLU A 15 12.41 14.15 -21.09
CA GLU A 15 12.49 14.13 -19.62
C GLU A 15 12.76 12.73 -19.09
N LEU A 16 12.17 11.69 -19.69
CA LEU A 16 12.45 10.29 -19.35
C LEU A 16 13.94 9.97 -19.51
N TYR A 17 14.56 10.33 -20.63
CA TYR A 17 16.00 10.11 -20.86
C TYR A 17 16.84 10.83 -19.80
N THR A 18 16.47 12.05 -19.46
CA THR A 18 17.16 12.82 -18.41
C THR A 18 16.99 12.15 -17.03
N ALA A 19 15.80 11.69 -16.69
CA ALA A 19 15.51 11.00 -15.44
C ALA A 19 16.28 9.67 -15.34
N VAL A 20 16.30 8.87 -16.42
CA VAL A 20 17.05 7.60 -16.49
C VAL A 20 18.55 7.82 -16.30
N ASN A 21 19.12 8.84 -16.94
CA ASN A 21 20.54 9.17 -16.77
C ASN A 21 20.88 9.59 -15.32
N ARG A 22 19.96 10.22 -14.62
CA ARG A 22 20.14 10.64 -13.23
C ARG A 22 19.96 9.51 -12.22
N ILE A 23 19.00 8.61 -12.48
CA ILE A 23 18.64 7.52 -11.55
C ILE A 23 19.53 6.31 -11.76
N GLY A 24 19.81 5.94 -13.01
CA GLY A 24 20.48 4.69 -13.37
C GLY A 24 19.54 3.48 -13.37
N PHE A 25 20.04 2.33 -13.79
CA PHE A 25 19.31 1.07 -13.79
C PHE A 25 19.76 0.15 -12.64
N PRO A 26 18.88 -0.72 -12.13
CA PRO A 26 17.47 -0.87 -12.48
C PRO A 26 16.61 0.25 -11.89
N LEU A 27 15.48 0.55 -12.56
CA LEU A 27 14.49 1.50 -12.09
C LEU A 27 13.07 1.01 -12.36
N TYR A 28 12.08 1.67 -11.78
CA TYR A 28 10.67 1.47 -12.07
C TYR A 28 10.12 2.61 -12.92
N VAL A 29 9.29 2.24 -13.92
CA VAL A 29 8.41 3.17 -14.64
C VAL A 29 7.00 2.89 -14.18
N LYS A 30 6.33 3.89 -13.60
CA LYS A 30 5.03 3.74 -12.90
C LYS A 30 4.00 4.72 -13.45
N GLY A 31 2.75 4.29 -13.50
CA GLY A 31 1.60 5.20 -13.60
C GLY A 31 1.33 5.87 -12.25
N ILE A 32 0.56 6.97 -12.27
CA ILE A 32 0.16 7.66 -11.04
C ILE A 32 -0.76 6.79 -10.18
N PHE A 33 -1.62 5.98 -10.81
CA PHE A 33 -2.62 5.18 -10.11
C PHE A 33 -2.33 3.70 -10.13
N TYR A 34 -1.91 3.17 -11.29
CA TYR A 34 -1.67 1.74 -11.49
C TYR A 34 -0.49 1.52 -12.41
N GLU A 35 -0.05 0.28 -12.44
CA GLU A 35 1.08 -0.21 -13.22
C GLU A 35 2.44 0.27 -12.71
N ALA A 36 3.33 -0.67 -12.49
CA ALA A 36 4.71 -0.44 -12.11
C ALA A 36 5.57 -1.52 -12.77
N TYR A 37 6.45 -1.10 -13.65
CA TYR A 37 7.33 -2.00 -14.39
C TYR A 37 8.78 -1.77 -14.04
N ARG A 38 9.43 -2.81 -13.53
CA ARG A 38 10.88 -2.79 -13.31
C ARG A 38 11.58 -2.97 -14.65
N VAL A 39 12.45 -2.03 -15.00
CA VAL A 39 13.17 -2.01 -16.27
C VAL A 39 14.67 -1.95 -16.05
N GLN A 40 15.43 -2.48 -17.01
CA GLN A 40 16.90 -2.56 -16.96
C GLN A 40 17.57 -1.85 -18.11
N THR A 41 16.79 -1.41 -19.10
CA THR A 41 17.31 -0.73 -20.31
C THR A 41 16.46 0.49 -20.65
N ILE A 42 17.08 1.42 -21.36
CA ILE A 42 16.37 2.60 -21.86
C ILE A 42 15.27 2.25 -22.86
N VAL A 43 15.43 1.17 -23.62
CA VAL A 43 14.43 0.70 -24.58
C VAL A 43 13.16 0.22 -23.85
N GLU A 44 13.36 -0.57 -22.78
CA GLU A 44 12.25 -0.99 -21.92
C GLU A 44 11.60 0.21 -21.24
N ALA A 45 12.36 1.15 -20.69
CA ALA A 45 11.85 2.34 -20.05
C ALA A 45 10.96 3.18 -20.99
N ALA A 46 11.43 3.41 -22.23
CA ALA A 46 10.67 4.14 -23.24
C ALA A 46 9.39 3.40 -23.68
N ALA A 47 9.44 2.08 -23.81
CA ALA A 47 8.26 1.28 -24.12
C ALA A 47 7.20 1.39 -23.02
N GLN A 48 7.59 1.24 -21.76
CA GLN A 48 6.65 1.34 -20.62
C GLN A 48 6.14 2.77 -20.42
N PHE A 49 6.97 3.78 -20.63
CA PHE A 49 6.53 5.18 -20.63
C PHE A 49 5.37 5.41 -21.61
N ARG A 50 5.54 4.95 -22.87
CA ARG A 50 4.49 5.10 -23.90
C ARG A 50 3.22 4.34 -23.55
N ASN A 51 3.36 3.10 -23.07
CA ASN A 51 2.22 2.27 -22.68
C ASN A 51 1.42 2.94 -21.55
N ILE A 52 2.09 3.36 -20.49
CA ILE A 52 1.45 4.01 -19.34
C ILE A 52 0.83 5.35 -19.76
N ALA A 53 1.57 6.17 -20.50
CA ALA A 53 1.07 7.46 -20.97
C ALA A 53 -0.18 7.33 -21.86
N ALA A 54 -0.25 6.27 -22.68
CA ALA A 54 -1.40 6.02 -23.55
C ALA A 54 -2.65 5.58 -22.77
N VAL A 55 -2.49 4.84 -21.67
CA VAL A 55 -3.61 4.29 -20.88
C VAL A 55 -4.04 5.24 -19.76
N TRP A 56 -3.07 5.81 -19.04
CA TRP A 56 -3.30 6.55 -17.79
C TRP A 56 -3.02 8.05 -17.91
N GLY A 57 -2.42 8.49 -19.04
CA GLY A 57 -2.01 9.87 -19.23
C GLY A 57 -0.66 10.20 -18.58
N LEU A 58 -0.41 11.50 -18.46
CA LEU A 58 0.81 12.07 -17.90
C LEU A 58 0.52 12.77 -16.57
N PRO A 59 1.53 12.91 -15.68
CA PRO A 59 2.91 12.46 -15.82
C PRO A 59 3.07 10.95 -15.57
N VAL A 60 4.18 10.38 -16.05
CA VAL A 60 4.67 9.05 -15.69
C VAL A 60 5.77 9.21 -14.63
N ILE A 61 5.84 8.29 -13.70
CA ILE A 61 6.80 8.31 -12.59
C ILE A 61 7.98 7.38 -12.91
N VAL A 62 9.20 7.91 -12.76
CA VAL A 62 10.45 7.14 -12.84
C VAL A 62 11.08 7.10 -11.47
N GLN A 63 11.28 5.90 -10.91
CA GLN A 63 11.74 5.72 -9.54
C GLN A 63 12.89 4.73 -9.46
N ALA A 64 13.93 5.05 -8.69
CA ALA A 64 15.03 4.14 -8.42
C ALA A 64 14.53 2.82 -7.81
N ALA A 65 15.05 1.69 -8.30
CA ALA A 65 14.77 0.40 -7.71
C ALA A 65 15.66 0.19 -6.47
N VAL A 66 15.05 0.18 -5.32
CA VAL A 66 15.69 -0.16 -4.04
C VAL A 66 15.64 -1.67 -3.84
N GLN A 67 16.70 -2.24 -3.27
CA GLN A 67 16.74 -3.65 -2.89
C GLN A 67 16.35 -3.81 -1.43
N GLY A 68 15.57 -4.84 -1.12
CA GLY A 68 15.12 -5.15 0.22
C GLY A 68 13.84 -5.97 0.23
N ASP A 69 13.30 -6.18 1.43
CA ASP A 69 12.02 -6.82 1.64
C ASP A 69 10.88 -5.80 1.49
N GLU A 70 9.85 -6.15 0.73
CA GLU A 70 8.64 -5.34 0.64
C GLU A 70 7.75 -5.62 1.85
N LEU A 71 7.57 -4.61 2.69
CA LEU A 71 6.79 -4.65 3.91
C LEU A 71 5.70 -3.58 3.89
N ASN A 72 4.57 -3.86 4.54
CA ASN A 72 3.43 -2.95 4.60
C ASN A 72 3.11 -2.58 6.05
N VAL A 73 2.65 -1.35 6.27
CA VAL A 73 1.98 -0.93 7.50
C VAL A 73 0.58 -0.45 7.15
N VAL A 74 -0.43 -1.01 7.80
CA VAL A 74 -1.78 -0.47 7.77
C VAL A 74 -2.06 0.21 9.11
N GLY A 75 -2.68 1.39 9.09
CA GLY A 75 -2.98 2.12 10.31
C GLY A 75 -4.02 3.22 10.11
N VAL A 76 -4.24 3.99 11.17
CA VAL A 76 -5.13 5.15 11.19
C VAL A 76 -4.45 6.30 11.93
N GLY A 77 -4.28 7.43 11.25
CA GLY A 77 -3.82 8.68 11.85
C GLY A 77 -4.97 9.49 12.44
N ASP A 78 -4.70 10.19 13.54
CA ASP A 78 -5.70 10.99 14.27
C ASP A 78 -5.92 12.39 13.67
N GLY A 79 -5.03 12.83 12.77
CA GLY A 79 -5.04 14.16 12.18
C GLY A 79 -4.32 15.23 13.00
N ALA A 80 -3.66 14.84 14.09
CA ALA A 80 -2.86 15.68 14.96
C ALA A 80 -1.41 15.19 15.10
N GLY A 81 -1.02 14.26 14.23
CA GLY A 81 0.32 13.66 14.24
C GLY A 81 0.43 12.34 15.01
N GLY A 82 -0.64 11.92 15.69
CA GLY A 82 -0.71 10.66 16.42
C GLY A 82 -1.30 9.51 15.58
N CYS A 83 -1.21 8.30 16.14
CA CYS A 83 -1.70 7.06 15.56
C CYS A 83 -2.76 6.41 16.44
N LEU A 84 -3.91 6.09 15.86
CA LEU A 84 -4.97 5.36 16.57
C LEU A 84 -4.71 3.84 16.59
N GLY A 85 -3.71 3.38 15.86
CA GLY A 85 -3.26 2.01 15.80
C GLY A 85 -2.65 1.66 14.44
N MET A 86 -1.74 0.68 14.43
CA MET A 86 -1.12 0.18 13.21
C MET A 86 -0.72 -1.29 13.32
N VAL A 87 -0.63 -1.96 12.18
CA VAL A 87 -0.17 -3.36 12.07
C VAL A 87 0.80 -3.48 10.90
N GLY A 88 1.96 -4.07 11.18
CA GLY A 88 2.96 -4.40 10.16
C GLY A 88 2.69 -5.77 9.54
N VAL A 89 2.81 -5.87 8.23
CA VAL A 89 2.54 -7.09 7.45
C VAL A 89 3.57 -7.27 6.36
N LYS A 90 4.06 -8.51 6.20
CA LYS A 90 4.84 -8.95 5.02
C LYS A 90 3.92 -9.72 4.07
N LYS A 91 3.93 -9.35 2.79
CA LYS A 91 3.21 -10.07 1.74
C LYS A 91 3.83 -11.47 1.56
N THR A 92 3.02 -12.54 1.62
CA THR A 92 3.47 -13.93 1.41
C THR A 92 3.01 -14.49 0.08
N SER A 93 1.90 -13.96 -0.45
CA SER A 93 1.41 -14.30 -1.79
C SER A 93 0.72 -13.12 -2.44
N LEU A 94 0.83 -13.04 -3.76
CA LEU A 94 0.24 -11.98 -4.58
C LEU A 94 -0.71 -12.59 -5.61
N SER A 95 -1.73 -11.83 -5.99
CA SER A 95 -2.53 -12.13 -7.18
C SER A 95 -1.73 -11.82 -8.45
N SER A 96 -2.25 -12.24 -9.61
CA SER A 96 -1.67 -11.89 -10.93
C SER A 96 -1.57 -10.38 -11.18
N LEU A 97 -2.35 -9.57 -10.45
CA LEU A 97 -2.34 -8.11 -10.50
C LEU A 97 -1.47 -7.47 -9.41
N GLY A 98 -0.63 -8.24 -8.72
CA GLY A 98 0.25 -7.74 -7.65
C GLY A 98 -0.46 -7.41 -6.33
N LYS A 99 -1.76 -7.70 -6.18
CA LYS A 99 -2.50 -7.44 -4.93
C LYS A 99 -2.20 -8.50 -3.89
N MET A 100 -2.06 -8.10 -2.64
CA MET A 100 -1.82 -9.04 -1.52
C MET A 100 -2.96 -10.06 -1.42
N TRP A 101 -2.63 -11.34 -1.58
CA TRP A 101 -3.53 -12.48 -1.45
C TRP A 101 -3.31 -13.25 -0.16
N GLY A 102 -2.12 -13.16 0.41
CA GLY A 102 -1.76 -13.66 1.72
C GLY A 102 -0.68 -12.80 2.35
N GLY A 103 -0.65 -12.76 3.68
CA GLY A 103 0.32 -11.99 4.43
C GLY A 103 0.53 -12.56 5.84
N VAL A 104 1.62 -12.16 6.45
CA VAL A 104 2.00 -12.53 7.81
C VAL A 104 2.27 -11.26 8.62
N THR A 105 1.81 -11.23 9.87
CA THR A 105 2.13 -10.13 10.79
C THR A 105 3.62 -10.13 11.12
N ILE A 106 4.20 -8.95 11.07
CA ILE A 106 5.59 -8.69 11.43
C ILE A 106 5.67 -7.47 12.35
N ARG A 107 6.78 -7.35 13.08
CA ARG A 107 7.10 -6.14 13.83
C ARG A 107 8.51 -5.70 13.44
N HIS A 108 8.61 -4.55 12.82
CA HIS A 108 9.87 -3.95 12.40
C HIS A 108 9.98 -2.54 12.98
N PRO A 109 10.84 -2.31 14.01
CA PRO A 109 10.87 -1.04 14.73
C PRO A 109 11.13 0.18 13.83
N ALA A 110 12.09 0.08 12.89
CA ALA A 110 12.40 1.20 12.00
C ALA A 110 11.22 1.53 11.05
N MET A 111 10.45 0.52 10.61
CA MET A 111 9.25 0.73 9.79
C MET A 111 8.12 1.40 10.58
N VAL A 112 7.93 1.01 11.85
CA VAL A 112 6.97 1.66 12.76
C VAL A 112 7.36 3.12 12.96
N ALA A 113 8.62 3.40 13.29
CA ALA A 113 9.12 4.76 13.46
C ALA A 113 8.98 5.62 12.18
N ALA A 114 9.20 5.03 11.00
CA ALA A 114 8.97 5.71 9.72
C ALA A 114 7.49 6.06 9.51
N ALA A 115 6.57 5.15 9.86
CA ALA A 115 5.13 5.40 9.79
C ALA A 115 4.72 6.50 10.77
N GLU A 116 5.15 6.46 12.03
CA GLU A 116 4.90 7.49 13.02
C GLU A 116 5.42 8.86 12.58
N ARG A 117 6.64 8.89 12.03
CA ARG A 117 7.20 10.12 11.49
C ARG A 117 6.41 10.70 10.34
N LEU A 118 5.88 9.86 9.44
CA LEU A 118 4.98 10.30 8.38
C LEU A 118 3.71 10.95 8.95
N LEU A 119 3.08 10.28 9.92
CA LEU A 119 1.85 10.79 10.56
C LEU A 119 2.10 12.16 11.20
N GLU A 120 3.23 12.31 11.91
CA GLU A 120 3.62 13.56 12.55
C GLU A 120 3.83 14.68 11.53
N VAL A 121 4.64 14.44 10.49
CA VAL A 121 4.98 15.48 9.49
C VAL A 121 3.78 15.90 8.66
N CYS A 122 2.96 14.94 8.24
CA CYS A 122 1.80 15.21 7.39
C CYS A 122 0.53 15.52 8.19
N GLN A 123 0.56 15.35 9.52
CA GLN A 123 -0.64 15.39 10.37
C GLN A 123 -1.77 14.55 9.75
N TRP A 124 -1.41 13.32 9.40
CA TRP A 124 -2.25 12.44 8.61
C TRP A 124 -3.56 12.12 9.33
N ARG A 125 -4.66 12.28 8.64
CA ARG A 125 -6.00 11.98 9.17
C ARG A 125 -6.65 10.82 8.41
N GLY A 126 -7.04 9.79 9.16
CA GLY A 126 -7.78 8.66 8.63
C GLY A 126 -6.90 7.46 8.27
N PRO A 127 -7.44 6.50 7.51
CA PRO A 127 -6.76 5.26 7.21
C PRO A 127 -5.60 5.47 6.24
N PHE A 128 -4.60 4.62 6.37
CA PHE A 128 -3.47 4.55 5.45
C PHE A 128 -2.96 3.12 5.32
N GLU A 129 -2.36 2.83 4.18
CA GLU A 129 -1.47 1.70 3.96
C GLU A 129 -0.15 2.25 3.40
N LEU A 130 0.94 2.03 4.12
CA LEU A 130 2.28 2.36 3.65
C LEU A 130 2.93 1.11 3.09
N GLU A 131 3.50 1.23 1.88
CA GLU A 131 4.34 0.22 1.29
C GLU A 131 5.80 0.66 1.35
N CYS A 132 6.64 -0.16 1.95
CA CYS A 132 8.04 0.14 2.18
C CYS A 132 8.94 -0.95 1.61
N ILE A 133 10.11 -0.57 1.14
CA ILE A 133 11.23 -1.51 0.96
C ILE A 133 12.16 -1.35 2.16
N VAL A 134 12.45 -2.46 2.82
CA VAL A 134 13.28 -2.48 4.04
C VAL A 134 14.54 -3.30 3.78
N ASN A 135 15.68 -2.69 4.06
CA ASN A 135 17.00 -3.32 3.96
C ASN A 135 17.78 -3.07 5.27
N GLY A 136 17.78 -4.05 6.16
CA GLY A 136 18.27 -3.84 7.52
C GLY A 136 17.43 -2.77 8.25
N ASP A 137 18.06 -1.71 8.71
CA ASP A 137 17.39 -0.58 9.38
C ASP A 137 16.95 0.52 8.41
N ASP A 138 17.35 0.43 7.14
CA ASP A 138 16.93 1.39 6.10
C ASP A 138 15.51 1.09 5.63
N VAL A 139 14.62 2.06 5.76
CA VAL A 139 13.22 1.98 5.36
C VAL A 139 12.93 3.01 4.28
N PHE A 140 12.66 2.55 3.07
CA PHE A 140 12.29 3.40 1.94
C PHE A 140 10.78 3.32 1.69
N LEU A 141 10.10 4.44 1.84
CA LEU A 141 8.67 4.55 1.51
C LEU A 141 8.50 4.60 -0.01
N ILE A 142 7.77 3.65 -0.56
CA ILE A 142 7.55 3.54 -2.01
C ILE A 142 6.14 3.93 -2.45
N GLU A 143 5.14 3.76 -1.57
CA GLU A 143 3.75 4.10 -1.86
C GLU A 143 2.95 4.38 -0.59
N ILE A 144 2.00 5.32 -0.68
CA ILE A 144 1.01 5.61 0.34
C ILE A 144 -0.37 5.47 -0.26
N ASN A 145 -1.16 4.57 0.30
CA ASN A 145 -2.56 4.39 -0.07
C ASN A 145 -3.46 5.04 0.99
N PRO A 146 -4.19 6.15 0.70
CA PRO A 146 -5.01 6.89 1.66
C PRO A 146 -6.36 6.22 1.91
N ARG A 147 -6.35 4.94 2.24
CA ARG A 147 -7.53 4.11 2.45
C ARG A 147 -7.19 2.87 3.28
N PHE A 148 -8.21 2.18 3.77
CA PHE A 148 -8.04 0.81 4.24
C PHE A 148 -7.74 -0.13 3.06
N PRO A 149 -6.74 -1.03 3.19
CA PRO A 149 -6.53 -2.09 2.21
C PRO A 149 -7.66 -3.13 2.29
N ALA A 150 -7.86 -3.85 1.19
CA ALA A 150 -8.87 -4.90 1.12
C ALA A 150 -8.64 -6.07 2.11
N TRP A 151 -7.51 -6.11 2.78
CA TRP A 151 -7.15 -7.09 3.81
C TRP A 151 -7.22 -6.52 5.24
N VAL A 152 -7.82 -5.33 5.44
CA VAL A 152 -7.87 -4.65 6.76
C VAL A 152 -8.50 -5.50 7.87
N TYR A 153 -9.39 -6.45 7.53
CA TYR A 153 -9.92 -7.40 8.50
C TYR A 153 -8.81 -8.18 9.23
N PHE A 154 -7.68 -8.40 8.59
CA PHE A 154 -6.54 -9.07 9.22
C PHE A 154 -6.03 -8.30 10.45
N ALA A 155 -5.98 -6.97 10.38
CA ALA A 155 -5.62 -6.15 11.55
C ALA A 155 -6.63 -6.33 12.71
N ALA A 156 -7.92 -6.37 12.40
CA ALA A 156 -8.95 -6.63 13.40
C ALA A 156 -8.85 -8.06 14.00
N ALA A 157 -8.56 -9.05 13.16
CA ALA A 157 -8.42 -10.44 13.57
C ALA A 157 -7.25 -10.68 14.54
N VAL A 158 -6.20 -9.86 14.45
CA VAL A 158 -5.05 -9.91 15.36
C VAL A 158 -5.15 -8.91 16.52
N GLY A 159 -6.33 -8.37 16.79
CA GLY A 159 -6.63 -7.55 17.96
C GLY A 159 -6.58 -6.03 17.75
N VAL A 160 -6.20 -5.54 16.56
CA VAL A 160 -6.13 -4.10 16.25
C VAL A 160 -7.24 -3.73 15.28
N ASN A 161 -8.45 -3.50 15.81
CA ASN A 161 -9.62 -3.17 14.99
C ASN A 161 -9.60 -1.71 14.53
N LEU A 162 -8.82 -1.44 13.48
CA LEU A 162 -8.62 -0.10 12.93
C LEU A 162 -9.92 0.61 12.49
N PRO A 163 -10.87 -0.05 11.78
CA PRO A 163 -12.16 0.56 11.46
C PRO A 163 -12.96 0.99 12.68
N ALA A 164 -13.01 0.16 13.73
CA ALA A 164 -13.72 0.52 14.96
C ALA A 164 -13.05 1.72 15.66
N ARG A 165 -11.73 1.73 15.77
CA ARG A 165 -10.97 2.84 16.36
C ARG A 165 -11.20 4.17 15.63
N LEU A 166 -11.27 4.14 14.30
CA LEU A 166 -11.60 5.32 13.51
C LEU A 166 -13.00 5.86 13.86
N ILE A 167 -14.00 4.97 13.98
CA ILE A 167 -15.37 5.38 14.34
C ILE A 167 -15.42 5.94 15.76
N GLN A 168 -14.77 5.31 16.73
CA GLN A 168 -14.66 5.82 18.10
C GLN A 168 -14.03 7.20 18.13
N HIS A 169 -12.91 7.40 17.42
CA HIS A 169 -12.25 8.70 17.32
C HIS A 169 -13.18 9.79 16.72
N ILE A 170 -13.91 9.48 15.64
CA ILE A 170 -14.84 10.42 15.01
C ILE A 170 -16.00 10.80 15.97
N ARG A 171 -16.39 9.88 16.85
CA ARG A 171 -17.43 10.13 17.86
C ARG A 171 -16.92 10.86 19.10
N GLY A 172 -15.60 11.10 19.20
CA GLY A 172 -14.97 11.68 20.38
C GLY A 172 -14.94 10.72 21.59
N GLU A 173 -15.02 9.42 21.33
CA GLU A 173 -14.89 8.38 22.35
C GLU A 173 -13.43 8.11 22.64
N ASP A 174 -13.10 7.58 23.82
CA ASP A 174 -11.76 7.11 24.14
C ASP A 174 -11.36 5.94 23.22
N VAL A 175 -10.17 6.03 22.65
CA VAL A 175 -9.63 5.02 21.73
C VAL A 175 -8.43 4.34 22.38
N ASP A 176 -8.48 3.02 22.51
CA ASP A 176 -7.28 2.24 22.83
C ASP A 176 -6.32 2.29 21.62
N THR A 177 -5.22 3.02 21.76
CA THR A 177 -4.21 3.17 20.71
C THR A 177 -3.14 2.07 20.72
N ASN A 178 -3.20 1.13 21.68
CA ASN A 178 -2.25 0.04 21.77
C ASN A 178 -2.26 -0.81 20.49
N SER A 179 -1.10 -0.98 19.90
CA SER A 179 -0.88 -1.79 18.69
C SER A 179 -0.09 -3.07 19.03
N ASP A 180 -0.37 -3.66 20.17
CA ASP A 180 0.22 -4.96 20.53
C ASP A 180 -0.58 -6.09 19.84
N TYR A 181 0.12 -6.85 19.02
CA TYR A 181 -0.41 -7.99 18.27
C TYR A 181 0.65 -9.08 18.16
N GLU A 182 0.20 -10.32 18.01
CA GLU A 182 1.09 -11.46 17.84
C GLU A 182 1.75 -11.44 16.46
N VAL A 183 3.07 -11.62 16.43
CA VAL A 183 3.87 -11.76 15.21
C VAL A 183 3.81 -13.19 14.70
N GLY A 184 3.77 -13.37 13.36
CA GLY A 184 3.70 -14.69 12.75
C GLY A 184 2.28 -15.19 12.47
N GLN A 185 1.25 -14.40 12.80
CA GLN A 185 -0.12 -14.70 12.38
C GLN A 185 -0.25 -14.55 10.89
N GLN A 186 -0.95 -15.46 10.23
CA GLN A 186 -1.10 -15.46 8.78
C GLN A 186 -2.55 -15.34 8.36
N PHE A 187 -2.79 -14.64 7.25
CA PHE A 187 -4.03 -14.74 6.51
C PHE A 187 -3.77 -15.26 5.09
N LEU A 188 -4.76 -15.94 4.56
CA LEU A 188 -4.82 -16.36 3.18
C LEU A 188 -6.23 -16.10 2.66
N ARG A 189 -6.35 -15.45 1.51
CA ARG A 189 -7.64 -15.31 0.81
C ARG A 189 -7.96 -16.63 0.10
N TYR A 190 -9.22 -17.01 0.16
CA TYR A 190 -9.75 -18.12 -0.60
C TYR A 190 -11.06 -17.71 -1.27
N SER A 191 -11.37 -18.36 -2.36
CA SER A 191 -12.66 -18.21 -3.03
C SER A 191 -13.59 -19.30 -2.57
N TRP A 192 -14.86 -18.95 -2.40
CA TRP A 192 -15.94 -19.86 -2.10
C TRP A 192 -16.98 -19.80 -3.20
N GLU A 193 -17.45 -20.95 -3.66
CA GLU A 193 -18.54 -21.05 -4.62
C GLU A 193 -19.88 -20.95 -3.88
N MET A 194 -20.74 -20.04 -4.32
CA MET A 194 -22.11 -19.94 -3.83
C MET A 194 -23.04 -20.60 -4.84
N ILE A 195 -23.62 -21.73 -4.46
CA ILE A 195 -24.66 -22.38 -5.24
C ILE A 195 -26.00 -21.73 -4.91
N THR A 196 -26.61 -21.10 -5.91
CA THR A 196 -27.85 -20.34 -5.73
C THR A 196 -28.77 -20.44 -6.96
N THR A 197 -30.04 -20.05 -6.81
CA THR A 197 -30.98 -19.92 -7.92
C THR A 197 -30.81 -18.60 -8.65
N MET A 198 -31.24 -18.53 -9.90
CA MET A 198 -31.23 -17.28 -10.68
C MET A 198 -32.04 -16.17 -9.99
N GLU A 199 -33.17 -16.50 -9.36
CA GLU A 199 -34.02 -15.57 -8.63
C GLU A 199 -33.26 -14.95 -7.44
N ARG A 200 -32.61 -15.76 -6.60
CA ARG A 200 -31.78 -15.28 -5.49
C ARG A 200 -30.59 -14.46 -5.98
N PHE A 201 -29.95 -14.88 -7.08
CA PHE A 201 -28.86 -14.12 -7.66
C PHE A 201 -29.30 -12.73 -8.14
N GLN A 202 -30.45 -12.63 -8.81
CA GLN A 202 -31.05 -11.36 -9.21
C GLN A 202 -31.39 -10.50 -7.99
N HIS A 203 -31.90 -11.10 -6.90
CA HIS A 203 -32.19 -10.38 -5.67
C HIS A 203 -30.92 -9.77 -5.05
N VAL A 204 -29.82 -10.54 -4.99
CA VAL A 204 -28.51 -10.05 -4.54
C VAL A 204 -28.04 -8.86 -5.38
N LEU A 205 -28.18 -8.94 -6.72
CA LEU A 205 -27.77 -7.86 -7.62
C LEU A 205 -28.60 -6.59 -7.47
N THR A 206 -29.88 -6.72 -7.13
CA THR A 206 -30.82 -5.59 -7.09
C THR A 206 -30.97 -4.99 -5.69
N GLN A 207 -30.89 -5.81 -4.65
CA GLN A 207 -31.12 -5.40 -3.26
C GLN A 207 -29.84 -5.45 -2.40
N GLY A 208 -28.80 -6.15 -2.85
CA GLY A 208 -27.55 -6.30 -2.11
C GLY A 208 -27.63 -7.28 -0.93
N GLU A 209 -28.72 -8.04 -0.80
CA GLU A 209 -28.96 -8.96 0.32
C GLU A 209 -29.22 -10.39 -0.17
N THR A 210 -28.74 -11.37 0.62
CA THR A 210 -29.12 -12.79 0.48
C THR A 210 -30.13 -13.12 1.57
N ASN A 211 -31.41 -13.01 1.32
CA ASN A 211 -32.44 -13.56 2.21
C ASN A 211 -32.56 -15.07 2.05
#